data_8654c22e1c5a04249fd362656957d207
#
_entry.id   8654c22e1c5a04249fd362656957d207
#
_cell.length_a   1.000
_cell.length_b   1.000
_cell.length_c   1.000
_cell.angle_alpha   90.00
_cell.angle_beta   90.00
_cell.angle_gamma   90.00
#
_symmetry.space_group_name_H-M   'P 1'
#
loop_
_entity.id
_entity.type
_entity.pdbx_description
1 polymer ?
#
loop_
_entity_poly.entity_id
_entity_poly.type
_entity_poly.pdbx_seq_one_letter_code
_entity_poly.pdbx_strand_id
1 'polypeptide(L)'
;MVTAKNPILSGFYPDPSICRVGEDYYLVTSSFVYAPGVPIFHSRDLAHWEQIGNILDRPSQLCVENEEISRGIFAPTIRYHEGTFYMITTNVSHGGNFIVTAQDPAGPWSDPYYLGEEAVGIDPSLFFDDDGRCYYCGTRPNPEGVRYNGDWEIWIQELDLGTMKLKGRSMAIWKGAVKGCIWPEGPHIYKINGYYYLCLLYTSPSPRDTR
;
A
#
# COMPACT_ATOMS: atom_id res chain seq x y z
N MET A 1 11.36 22.04 -19.59
CA MET A 1 10.22 21.11 -19.78
C MET A 1 10.83 19.72 -19.80
N VAL A 2 10.44 18.85 -18.88
CA VAL A 2 10.89 17.45 -18.85
C VAL A 2 9.98 16.65 -19.78
N THR A 3 10.57 15.82 -20.65
CA THR A 3 9.83 14.95 -21.57
C THR A 3 9.98 13.52 -21.10
N ALA A 4 8.88 12.87 -20.72
CA ALA A 4 8.88 11.46 -20.38
C ALA A 4 8.54 10.60 -21.60
N LYS A 5 9.23 9.45 -21.73
CA LYS A 5 8.92 8.42 -22.72
C LYS A 5 8.36 7.20 -21.98
N ASN A 6 7.18 6.76 -22.36
CA ASN A 6 6.62 5.53 -21.80
C ASN A 6 7.20 4.26 -22.45
N PRO A 7 7.40 3.18 -21.66
CA PRO A 7 7.27 3.14 -20.20
C PRO A 7 8.40 3.90 -19.51
N ILE A 8 8.10 4.63 -18.42
CA ILE A 8 9.11 5.31 -17.59
C ILE A 8 9.97 4.32 -16.79
N LEU A 9 9.42 3.16 -16.50
CA LEU A 9 10.10 2.00 -15.93
C LEU A 9 9.74 0.78 -16.78
N SER A 10 10.73 0.16 -17.41
CA SER A 10 10.54 -1.05 -18.21
C SER A 10 10.75 -2.28 -17.34
N GLY A 11 9.76 -3.20 -17.31
CA GLY A 11 9.82 -4.41 -16.52
C GLY A 11 8.50 -4.74 -15.85
N PHE A 12 8.57 -5.55 -14.79
CA PHE A 12 7.42 -5.96 -14.00
C PHE A 12 7.40 -5.17 -12.69
N TYR A 13 6.66 -4.07 -12.68
CA TYR A 13 6.55 -3.14 -11.56
C TYR A 13 5.07 -2.78 -11.31
N PRO A 14 4.25 -3.75 -10.84
CA PRO A 14 2.82 -3.54 -10.61
C PRO A 14 2.56 -2.77 -9.31
N ASP A 15 1.34 -2.23 -9.20
CA ASP A 15 0.79 -1.60 -8.00
C ASP A 15 1.69 -0.47 -7.44
N PRO A 16 2.03 0.54 -8.24
CA PRO A 16 2.95 1.56 -7.79
C PRO A 16 2.34 2.48 -6.73
N SER A 17 3.12 2.75 -5.68
CA SER A 17 2.83 3.80 -4.71
C SER A 17 3.99 4.79 -4.65
N ILE A 18 3.65 6.07 -4.52
CA ILE A 18 4.61 7.17 -4.55
C ILE A 18 4.45 8.08 -3.33
N CYS A 19 5.56 8.59 -2.81
CA CYS A 19 5.57 9.72 -1.89
C CYS A 19 6.58 10.78 -2.33
N ARG A 20 6.39 12.01 -1.85
CA ARG A 20 7.27 13.14 -2.11
C ARG A 20 7.87 13.66 -0.81
N VAL A 21 9.18 13.95 -0.83
CA VAL A 21 9.91 14.58 0.27
C VAL A 21 10.72 15.74 -0.30
N GLY A 22 10.28 16.98 -0.07
CA GLY A 22 10.91 18.13 -0.70
C GLY A 22 10.82 18.11 -2.23
N GLU A 23 11.97 17.97 -2.90
CA GLU A 23 12.07 17.86 -4.37
C GLU A 23 12.24 16.42 -4.84
N ASP A 24 12.31 15.47 -3.93
CA ASP A 24 12.57 14.06 -4.21
C ASP A 24 11.27 13.25 -4.21
N TYR A 25 11.15 12.30 -5.12
CA TYR A 25 10.05 11.36 -5.24
C TYR A 25 10.56 9.94 -5.06
N TYR A 26 9.82 9.15 -4.30
CA TYR A 26 10.13 7.75 -4.04
C TYR A 26 8.95 6.89 -4.45
N LEU A 27 9.22 5.84 -5.22
CA LEU A 27 8.21 4.93 -5.76
C LEU A 27 8.55 3.50 -5.37
N VAL A 28 7.53 2.76 -4.94
CA VAL A 28 7.61 1.33 -4.60
C VAL A 28 6.58 0.55 -5.39
N THR A 29 6.81 -0.75 -5.59
CA THR A 29 5.90 -1.65 -6.30
C THR A 29 5.78 -3.00 -5.63
N SER A 30 4.72 -3.75 -5.94
CA SER A 30 4.59 -5.14 -5.55
C SER A 30 5.76 -5.99 -6.06
N SER A 31 6.12 -7.01 -5.30
CA SER A 31 7.19 -7.94 -5.70
C SER A 31 6.75 -9.41 -5.68
N PHE A 32 5.56 -9.71 -5.19
CA PHE A 32 5.05 -11.08 -5.06
C PHE A 32 6.07 -12.01 -4.38
N VAL A 33 6.50 -13.07 -5.04
CA VAL A 33 7.50 -14.01 -4.53
C VAL A 33 8.95 -13.64 -4.91
N TYR A 34 9.14 -12.55 -5.66
CA TYR A 34 10.49 -12.14 -6.07
C TYR A 34 11.25 -11.54 -4.90
N ALA A 35 12.45 -12.05 -4.65
CA ALA A 35 13.39 -11.57 -3.64
C ALA A 35 14.66 -11.03 -4.29
N PRO A 36 15.22 -9.91 -3.80
CA PRO A 36 14.71 -9.09 -2.69
C PRO A 36 13.39 -8.39 -3.05
N GLY A 37 12.53 -8.16 -2.02
CA GLY A 37 11.16 -7.67 -2.22
C GLY A 37 11.05 -6.16 -2.15
N VAL A 38 9.96 -5.64 -2.73
CA VAL A 38 9.58 -4.23 -2.77
C VAL A 38 10.71 -3.34 -3.26
N PRO A 39 10.99 -3.29 -4.58
CA PRO A 39 11.97 -2.38 -5.14
C PRO A 39 11.56 -0.94 -4.85
N ILE A 40 12.54 -0.10 -4.51
CA ILE A 40 12.35 1.33 -4.27
C ILE A 40 13.15 2.13 -5.29
N PHE A 41 12.48 3.11 -5.90
CA PHE A 41 13.03 3.99 -6.91
C PHE A 41 13.00 5.44 -6.44
N HIS A 42 13.96 6.22 -6.91
CA HIS A 42 14.08 7.65 -6.67
C HIS A 42 13.98 8.43 -7.98
N SER A 43 13.38 9.61 -7.93
CA SER A 43 13.32 10.57 -9.03
C SER A 43 13.21 12.00 -8.51
N ARG A 44 13.64 12.97 -9.32
CA ARG A 44 13.42 14.42 -9.10
C ARG A 44 12.48 15.05 -10.11
N ASP A 45 12.04 14.30 -11.11
CA ASP A 45 11.25 14.85 -12.20
C ASP A 45 10.08 13.97 -12.64
N LEU A 46 9.86 12.83 -11.97
CA LEU A 46 8.82 11.83 -12.27
C LEU A 46 8.97 11.12 -13.62
N ALA A 47 10.01 11.45 -14.39
CA ALA A 47 10.27 10.90 -15.70
C ALA A 47 11.49 9.96 -15.70
N HIS A 48 12.51 10.31 -14.93
CA HIS A 48 13.74 9.54 -14.82
C HIS A 48 13.82 8.95 -13.42
N TRP A 49 13.85 7.62 -13.34
CA TRP A 49 13.84 6.86 -12.11
C TRP A 49 15.08 5.99 -11.99
N GLU A 50 15.68 5.99 -10.81
CA GLU A 50 16.80 5.14 -10.45
C GLU A 50 16.36 4.22 -9.29
N GLN A 51 16.62 2.92 -9.41
CA GLN A 51 16.42 1.99 -8.31
C GLN A 51 17.52 2.20 -7.28
N ILE A 52 17.14 2.59 -6.07
CA ILE A 52 18.07 2.86 -4.96
C ILE A 52 18.21 1.68 -3.99
N GLY A 53 17.38 0.65 -4.13
CA GLY A 53 17.44 -0.54 -3.28
C GLY A 53 16.18 -1.38 -3.36
N ASN A 54 16.04 -2.23 -2.35
CA ASN A 54 14.84 -2.99 -2.06
C ASN A 54 14.52 -2.87 -0.56
N ILE A 55 13.25 -2.70 -0.23
CA ILE A 55 12.82 -2.49 1.16
C ILE A 55 12.91 -3.76 1.98
N LEU A 56 12.57 -4.89 1.37
CA LEU A 56 12.60 -6.21 2.00
C LEU A 56 13.77 -7.00 1.45
N ASP A 57 14.95 -6.85 2.07
CA ASP A 57 16.22 -7.34 1.54
C ASP A 57 16.84 -8.50 2.34
N ARG A 58 16.20 -8.93 3.43
CA ARG A 58 16.71 -9.96 4.30
C ARG A 58 15.64 -10.97 4.78
N PRO A 59 16.04 -12.18 5.19
CA PRO A 59 15.10 -13.25 5.59
C PRO A 59 14.16 -12.89 6.75
N SER A 60 14.57 -12.00 7.66
CA SER A 60 13.69 -11.54 8.76
C SER A 60 12.51 -10.69 8.30
N GLN A 61 12.59 -10.11 7.09
CA GLN A 61 11.58 -9.25 6.51
C GLN A 61 10.68 -9.95 5.49
N LEU A 62 11.19 -10.97 4.81
CA LEU A 62 10.54 -11.58 3.66
C LEU A 62 10.57 -13.09 3.75
N CYS A 63 9.39 -13.70 3.89
CA CYS A 63 9.18 -15.14 3.78
C CYS A 63 8.30 -15.41 2.55
N VAL A 64 8.88 -16.07 1.54
CA VAL A 64 8.23 -16.44 0.28
C VAL A 64 8.59 -17.85 -0.16
N GLU A 65 9.05 -18.68 0.78
CA GLU A 65 9.45 -20.06 0.49
C GLU A 65 8.22 -20.92 0.12
N ASN A 66 8.37 -21.71 -0.94
CA ASN A 66 7.33 -22.63 -1.46
C ASN A 66 6.02 -21.96 -1.86
N GLU A 67 6.04 -20.68 -2.21
CA GLU A 67 4.87 -19.93 -2.61
C GLU A 67 4.62 -19.98 -4.12
N GLU A 68 3.35 -19.89 -4.50
CA GLU A 68 2.96 -19.70 -5.90
C GLU A 68 3.41 -18.33 -6.40
N ILE A 69 3.73 -18.21 -7.69
CA ILE A 69 4.28 -16.98 -8.31
C ILE A 69 3.39 -15.75 -8.09
N SER A 70 2.06 -15.95 -7.99
CA SER A 70 1.07 -14.89 -7.79
C SER A 70 0.76 -14.58 -6.32
N ARG A 71 1.55 -15.11 -5.38
CA ARG A 71 1.39 -14.92 -3.93
C ARG A 71 2.52 -14.04 -3.37
N GLY A 72 2.64 -13.97 -2.04
CA GLY A 72 3.70 -13.21 -1.37
C GLY A 72 3.33 -11.75 -1.15
N ILE A 73 4.17 -10.83 -1.59
CA ILE A 73 4.06 -9.39 -1.31
C ILE A 73 3.19 -8.67 -2.35
N PHE A 74 2.02 -8.23 -1.91
CA PHE A 74 1.04 -7.48 -2.69
C PHE A 74 1.31 -5.98 -2.64
N ALA A 75 0.32 -5.17 -3.04
CA ALA A 75 0.44 -3.73 -3.19
C ALA A 75 1.05 -3.02 -1.96
N PRO A 76 2.24 -2.43 -2.08
CA PRO A 76 2.84 -1.63 -1.03
C PRO A 76 2.35 -0.19 -1.10
N THR A 77 2.33 0.48 0.05
CA THR A 77 2.18 1.93 0.12
C THR A 77 3.38 2.53 0.83
N ILE A 78 3.98 3.57 0.25
CA ILE A 78 5.05 4.35 0.89
C ILE A 78 4.51 5.71 1.33
N ARG A 79 4.88 6.13 2.55
CA ARG A 79 4.61 7.47 3.10
C ARG A 79 5.84 7.99 3.83
N TYR A 80 5.93 9.32 3.90
CA TYR A 80 6.92 10.00 4.72
C TYR A 80 6.21 10.91 5.72
N HIS A 81 6.59 10.81 6.97
CA HIS A 81 6.04 11.62 8.05
C HIS A 81 7.12 11.84 9.12
N GLU A 82 7.34 13.13 9.49
CA GLU A 82 8.24 13.56 10.56
C GLU A 82 9.62 12.86 10.56
N GLY A 83 10.29 12.87 9.40
CA GLY A 83 11.65 12.33 9.28
C GLY A 83 11.71 10.82 9.07
N THR A 84 10.57 10.13 9.01
CA THR A 84 10.50 8.66 8.89
C THR A 84 9.73 8.26 7.63
N PHE A 85 10.30 7.34 6.88
CA PHE A 85 9.59 6.62 5.83
C PHE A 85 8.86 5.42 6.43
N TYR A 86 7.62 5.23 6.01
CA TYR A 86 6.77 4.10 6.34
C TYR A 86 6.42 3.38 5.06
N MET A 87 6.70 2.08 4.99
CA MET A 87 6.16 1.21 3.95
C MET A 87 5.25 0.19 4.60
N ILE A 88 4.02 0.11 4.12
CA ILE A 88 3.02 -0.87 4.55
C ILE A 88 2.62 -1.73 3.35
N THR A 89 2.47 -3.03 3.56
CA THR A 89 2.04 -3.97 2.52
C THR A 89 1.40 -5.20 3.15
N THR A 90 0.94 -6.11 2.30
CA THR A 90 0.39 -7.42 2.69
C THR A 90 1.30 -8.53 2.18
N ASN A 91 1.75 -9.42 3.05
CA ASN A 91 2.18 -10.74 2.62
C ASN A 91 0.98 -11.68 2.72
N VAL A 92 0.39 -12.02 1.59
CA VAL A 92 -0.85 -12.85 1.54
C VAL A 92 -0.62 -14.30 1.91
N SER A 93 0.63 -14.71 2.03
CA SER A 93 1.02 -16.07 2.39
C SER A 93 1.43 -16.19 3.85
N HIS A 94 2.04 -15.13 4.40
CA HIS A 94 2.64 -15.17 5.73
C HIS A 94 2.41 -13.84 6.47
N GLY A 95 1.75 -13.90 7.62
CA GLY A 95 1.64 -12.79 8.57
C GLY A 95 0.67 -11.65 8.20
N GLY A 96 0.18 -11.57 6.97
CA GLY A 96 -0.79 -10.54 6.56
C GLY A 96 -0.17 -9.15 6.43
N ASN A 97 -0.88 -8.13 6.91
CA ASN A 97 -0.47 -6.74 6.81
C ASN A 97 0.64 -6.38 7.81
N PHE A 98 1.67 -5.69 7.32
CA PHE A 98 2.80 -5.27 8.16
C PHE A 98 3.39 -3.94 7.70
N ILE A 99 4.09 -3.28 8.62
CA ILE A 99 4.80 -2.02 8.41
C ILE A 99 6.29 -2.24 8.60
N VAL A 100 7.11 -1.62 7.76
CA VAL A 100 8.55 -1.40 8.01
C VAL A 100 8.85 0.08 7.90
N THR A 101 9.87 0.54 8.64
CA THR A 101 10.24 1.96 8.71
C THR A 101 11.72 2.17 8.44
N ALA A 102 12.07 3.35 7.92
CA ALA A 102 13.45 3.80 7.76
C ALA A 102 13.55 5.32 7.85
N GLN A 103 14.71 5.84 8.24
CA GLN A 103 15.01 7.27 8.15
C GLN A 103 15.61 7.64 6.79
N ASP A 104 16.35 6.71 6.19
CA ASP A 104 16.89 6.84 4.83
C ASP A 104 16.07 5.93 3.90
N PRO A 105 15.57 6.41 2.77
CA PRO A 105 14.81 5.60 1.82
C PRO A 105 15.61 4.45 1.20
N ALA A 106 16.94 4.57 1.13
CA ALA A 106 17.83 3.48 0.74
C ALA A 106 18.04 2.43 1.86
N GLY A 107 17.52 2.66 3.07
CA GLY A 107 17.62 1.78 4.23
C GLY A 107 18.77 2.13 5.19
N PRO A 108 19.03 1.29 6.19
CA PRO A 108 18.34 0.01 6.42
C PRO A 108 16.89 0.19 6.90
N TRP A 109 16.02 -0.66 6.41
CA TRP A 109 14.62 -0.72 6.85
C TRP A 109 14.49 -1.61 8.08
N SER A 110 13.52 -1.31 8.96
CA SER A 110 13.26 -2.09 10.17
C SER A 110 12.83 -3.53 9.85
N ASP A 111 12.82 -4.40 10.86
CA ASP A 111 12.04 -5.62 10.78
C ASP A 111 10.53 -5.32 10.78
N PRO A 112 9.70 -6.26 10.27
CA PRO A 112 8.27 -6.05 10.13
C PRO A 112 7.55 -5.88 11.47
N TYR A 113 6.69 -4.88 11.54
CA TYR A 113 5.67 -4.74 12.58
C TYR A 113 4.36 -5.30 12.03
N TYR A 114 4.06 -6.56 12.33
CA TYR A 114 2.81 -7.20 11.91
C TYR A 114 1.62 -6.63 12.67
N LEU A 115 0.57 -6.24 11.93
CA LEU A 115 -0.65 -5.66 12.50
C LEU A 115 -1.59 -6.72 13.07
N GLY A 116 -1.32 -8.01 12.80
CA GLY A 116 -2.09 -9.12 13.33
C GLY A 116 -3.44 -9.33 12.65
N GLU A 117 -4.26 -10.19 13.27
CA GLU A 117 -5.55 -10.61 12.73
C GLU A 117 -6.60 -9.48 12.64
N GLU A 118 -6.39 -8.37 13.34
CA GLU A 118 -7.29 -7.20 13.29
C GLU A 118 -7.20 -6.45 11.96
N ALA A 119 -6.03 -6.48 11.32
CA ALA A 119 -5.79 -5.86 10.02
C ALA A 119 -6.16 -6.79 8.86
N VAL A 120 -7.44 -7.15 8.76
CA VAL A 120 -7.96 -8.05 7.74
C VAL A 120 -7.94 -7.42 6.37
N GLY A 121 -7.58 -8.22 5.34
CA GLY A 121 -7.66 -7.85 3.94
C GLY A 121 -6.31 -7.51 3.32
N ILE A 122 -6.33 -6.73 2.25
CA ILE A 122 -5.14 -6.40 1.44
C ILE A 122 -5.10 -4.90 1.13
N ASP A 123 -4.10 -4.49 0.36
CA ASP A 123 -3.89 -3.13 -0.15
C ASP A 123 -3.91 -2.06 0.95
N PRO A 124 -3.09 -2.21 2.01
CA PRO A 124 -3.08 -1.27 3.09
C PRO A 124 -2.43 0.05 2.67
N SER A 125 -2.94 1.15 3.19
CA SER A 125 -2.31 2.47 3.10
C SER A 125 -2.34 3.18 4.45
N LEU A 126 -1.45 4.17 4.62
CA LEU A 126 -1.42 5.03 5.78
C LEU A 126 -1.83 6.45 5.40
N PHE A 127 -2.60 7.07 6.27
CA PHE A 127 -2.96 8.48 6.18
C PHE A 127 -2.60 9.18 7.48
N PHE A 128 -1.75 10.20 7.39
CA PHE A 128 -1.37 11.07 8.51
C PHE A 128 -2.22 12.34 8.43
N ASP A 129 -3.06 12.57 9.44
CA ASP A 129 -3.93 13.76 9.48
C ASP A 129 -3.25 14.91 10.21
N ASP A 130 -3.75 16.13 9.99
CA ASP A 130 -3.24 17.36 10.60
C ASP A 130 -3.44 17.40 12.13
N ASP A 131 -4.28 16.53 12.68
CA ASP A 131 -4.49 16.39 14.13
C ASP A 131 -3.43 15.52 14.82
N GLY A 132 -2.41 15.07 14.06
CA GLY A 132 -1.32 14.23 14.54
C GLY A 132 -1.67 12.75 14.65
N ARG A 133 -2.83 12.31 14.18
CA ARG A 133 -3.20 10.89 14.14
C ARG A 133 -2.80 10.24 12.84
N CYS A 134 -2.47 8.96 12.94
CA CYS A 134 -2.28 8.10 11.79
C CYS A 134 -3.46 7.15 11.65
N TYR A 135 -3.90 6.94 10.42
CA TYR A 135 -4.97 6.01 10.10
C TYR A 135 -4.47 4.95 9.11
N TYR A 136 -4.76 3.71 9.44
CA TYR A 136 -4.74 2.59 8.51
C TYR A 136 -5.98 2.64 7.63
N CYS A 137 -5.81 2.44 6.34
CA CYS A 137 -6.90 2.26 5.40
C CYS A 137 -6.58 1.02 4.54
N GLY A 138 -7.57 0.18 4.29
CA GLY A 138 -7.38 -1.06 3.51
C GLY A 138 -8.68 -1.55 2.94
N THR A 139 -8.62 -2.66 2.19
CA THR A 139 -9.80 -3.35 1.69
C THR A 139 -9.96 -4.70 2.37
N ARG A 140 -11.20 -5.11 2.65
CA ARG A 140 -11.51 -6.37 3.31
C ARG A 140 -12.83 -6.96 2.83
N PRO A 141 -13.04 -8.29 2.95
CA PRO A 141 -14.37 -8.90 2.81
C PRO A 141 -15.37 -8.23 3.75
N ASN A 142 -16.62 -8.11 3.30
CA ASN A 142 -17.69 -7.53 4.10
C ASN A 142 -17.85 -8.31 5.43
N PRO A 143 -17.60 -7.69 6.60
CA PRO A 143 -17.64 -8.39 7.89
C PRO A 143 -19.05 -8.78 8.33
N GLU A 144 -20.09 -8.21 7.73
CA GLU A 144 -21.49 -8.56 7.98
C GLU A 144 -21.93 -9.82 7.21
N GLY A 145 -21.01 -10.41 6.42
CA GLY A 145 -21.24 -11.58 5.58
C GLY A 145 -21.10 -11.24 4.09
N VAL A 146 -20.30 -12.06 3.41
CA VAL A 146 -20.08 -11.95 1.96
C VAL A 146 -21.32 -12.43 1.20
N ARG A 147 -21.98 -11.54 0.48
CA ARG A 147 -23.24 -11.82 -0.26
C ARG A 147 -22.97 -12.35 -1.67
N TYR A 148 -21.82 -12.01 -2.24
CA TYR A 148 -21.35 -12.42 -3.57
C TYR A 148 -19.82 -12.38 -3.62
N ASN A 149 -19.22 -13.03 -4.59
CA ASN A 149 -17.78 -13.02 -4.77
C ASN A 149 -17.29 -11.59 -5.02
N GLY A 150 -16.33 -11.13 -4.21
CA GLY A 150 -15.84 -9.75 -4.29
C GLY A 150 -16.67 -8.71 -3.52
N ASP A 151 -17.61 -9.13 -2.67
CA ASP A 151 -18.34 -8.24 -1.74
C ASP A 151 -17.40 -7.76 -0.63
N TRP A 152 -16.61 -6.77 -0.98
CA TRP A 152 -15.59 -6.17 -0.14
C TRP A 152 -15.92 -4.72 0.17
N GLU A 153 -15.25 -4.15 1.16
CA GLU A 153 -15.40 -2.76 1.58
C GLU A 153 -14.05 -2.10 1.82
N ILE A 154 -13.99 -0.79 1.64
CA ILE A 154 -12.88 0.02 2.11
C ILE A 154 -13.17 0.40 3.56
N TRP A 155 -12.18 0.19 4.42
CA TRP A 155 -12.29 0.47 5.84
C TRP A 155 -11.10 1.24 6.38
N ILE A 156 -11.31 1.91 7.51
CA ILE A 156 -10.32 2.74 8.19
C ILE A 156 -10.31 2.42 9.68
N GLN A 157 -9.14 2.53 10.29
CA GLN A 157 -8.97 2.45 11.73
C GLN A 157 -7.75 3.26 12.17
N GLU A 158 -7.78 3.86 13.34
CA GLU A 158 -6.63 4.58 13.87
C GLU A 158 -5.48 3.61 14.13
N LEU A 159 -4.25 4.03 13.76
CA LEU A 159 -3.00 3.31 14.01
C LEU A 159 -2.19 4.08 15.05
N ASP A 160 -1.85 3.44 16.14
CA ASP A 160 -0.91 3.97 17.12
C ASP A 160 0.53 3.72 16.63
N LEU A 161 1.22 4.79 16.25
CA LEU A 161 2.59 4.72 15.73
C LEU A 161 3.62 4.33 16.80
N GLY A 162 3.34 4.57 18.07
CA GLY A 162 4.24 4.19 19.16
C GLY A 162 4.27 2.70 19.43
N THR A 163 3.16 2.02 19.19
CA THR A 163 3.01 0.57 19.39
C THR A 163 2.90 -0.22 18.09
N MET A 164 2.72 0.46 16.95
CA MET A 164 2.42 -0.13 15.64
C MET A 164 1.20 -1.06 15.67
N LYS A 165 0.15 -0.64 16.40
CA LYS A 165 -1.09 -1.42 16.55
C LYS A 165 -2.31 -0.59 16.19
N LEU A 166 -3.31 -1.26 15.63
CA LEU A 166 -4.62 -0.66 15.41
C LEU A 166 -5.29 -0.42 16.76
N LYS A 167 -5.99 0.71 16.89
CA LYS A 167 -6.73 1.07 18.10
C LYS A 167 -8.12 1.61 17.79
N GLY A 168 -9.02 1.47 18.75
CA GLY A 168 -10.40 1.89 18.59
C GLY A 168 -11.21 0.97 17.67
N ARG A 169 -12.29 1.50 17.10
CA ARG A 169 -13.21 0.73 16.27
C ARG A 169 -12.89 0.94 14.78
N SER A 170 -12.86 -0.13 14.00
CA SER A 170 -12.81 -0.04 12.55
C SER A 170 -14.12 0.50 11.98
N MET A 171 -14.04 1.24 10.88
CA MET A 171 -15.19 1.82 10.21
C MET A 171 -15.10 1.61 8.71
N ALA A 172 -16.17 1.09 8.10
CA ALA A 172 -16.29 1.06 6.65
C ALA A 172 -16.57 2.49 6.15
N ILE A 173 -15.76 2.94 5.19
CA ILE A 173 -15.91 4.28 4.60
C ILE A 173 -16.43 4.22 3.17
N TRP A 174 -16.41 3.04 2.53
CA TRP A 174 -16.97 2.86 1.20
C TRP A 174 -17.30 1.39 0.93
N LYS A 175 -18.49 1.14 0.36
CA LYS A 175 -19.01 -0.22 0.09
C LYS A 175 -19.42 -0.42 -1.38
N GLY A 176 -19.00 0.49 -2.27
CA GLY A 176 -19.33 0.45 -3.68
C GLY A 176 -20.24 1.61 -4.13
N ALA A 177 -19.97 2.14 -5.31
CA ALA A 177 -20.76 3.20 -5.93
C ALA A 177 -22.01 2.66 -6.65
N VAL A 178 -21.99 1.39 -7.03
CA VAL A 178 -23.07 0.69 -7.73
C VAL A 178 -23.39 -0.62 -7.03
N LYS A 179 -24.62 -1.10 -7.20
CA LYS A 179 -25.04 -2.40 -6.68
C LYS A 179 -24.22 -3.51 -7.33
N GLY A 180 -23.66 -4.40 -6.51
CA GLY A 180 -22.83 -5.51 -6.98
C GLY A 180 -21.41 -5.11 -7.39
N CYS A 181 -20.92 -3.93 -6.93
CA CYS A 181 -19.49 -3.59 -7.05
C CYS A 181 -18.64 -4.68 -6.41
N ILE A 182 -17.62 -5.13 -7.12
CA ILE A 182 -16.71 -6.19 -6.68
C ILE A 182 -15.32 -5.63 -6.49
N TRP A 183 -14.61 -6.13 -5.49
CA TRP A 183 -13.21 -5.86 -5.18
C TRP A 183 -12.82 -4.37 -5.29
N PRO A 184 -13.36 -3.49 -4.42
CA PRO A 184 -12.77 -2.17 -4.26
C PRO A 184 -11.37 -2.33 -3.67
N GLU A 185 -10.35 -1.79 -4.35
CA GLU A 185 -8.95 -2.06 -4.05
C GLU A 185 -8.11 -0.76 -4.04
N GLY A 186 -6.88 -0.85 -3.52
CA GLY A 186 -5.89 0.22 -3.55
C GLY A 186 -6.35 1.53 -2.91
N PRO A 187 -6.95 1.54 -1.71
CA PRO A 187 -7.47 2.77 -1.13
C PRO A 187 -6.34 3.69 -0.66
N HIS A 188 -6.40 4.96 -1.05
CA HIS A 188 -5.54 6.01 -0.54
C HIS A 188 -6.37 7.21 -0.11
N ILE A 189 -6.09 7.76 1.07
CA ILE A 189 -6.72 8.98 1.57
C ILE A 189 -5.75 10.13 1.39
N TYR A 190 -6.26 11.25 0.88
CA TYR A 190 -5.55 12.52 0.74
C TYR A 190 -6.37 13.64 1.37
N LYS A 191 -5.67 14.63 1.96
CA LYS A 191 -6.30 15.87 2.44
C LYS A 191 -5.77 17.03 1.62
N ILE A 192 -6.66 17.71 0.91
CA ILE A 192 -6.32 18.81 0.02
C ILE A 192 -7.29 19.95 0.28
N ASN A 193 -6.77 21.12 0.64
CA ASN A 193 -7.57 22.33 0.95
C ASN A 193 -8.69 22.07 1.98
N GLY A 194 -8.42 21.26 3.00
CA GLY A 194 -9.39 20.94 4.06
C GLY A 194 -10.41 19.85 3.71
N TYR A 195 -10.39 19.31 2.50
CA TYR A 195 -11.25 18.20 2.07
C TYR A 195 -10.50 16.88 2.06
N TYR A 196 -11.20 15.82 2.44
CA TYR A 196 -10.70 14.45 2.36
C TYR A 196 -11.11 13.81 1.03
N TYR A 197 -10.16 13.23 0.35
CA TYR A 197 -10.35 12.51 -0.91
C TYR A 197 -9.98 11.05 -0.71
N LEU A 198 -10.91 10.17 -1.03
CA LEU A 198 -10.65 8.73 -1.12
C LEU A 198 -10.40 8.37 -2.58
N CYS A 199 -9.17 7.98 -2.89
CA CYS A 199 -8.81 7.40 -4.17
C CYS A 199 -8.82 5.88 -4.01
N LEU A 200 -9.45 5.18 -4.94
CA LEU A 200 -9.51 3.72 -4.94
C LEU A 200 -9.69 3.19 -6.36
N LEU A 201 -9.29 1.96 -6.58
CA LEU A 201 -9.61 1.19 -7.76
C LEU A 201 -10.88 0.39 -7.48
N TYR A 202 -11.85 0.46 -8.40
CA TYR A 202 -13.03 -0.40 -8.39
C TYR A 202 -13.31 -0.85 -9.82
N THR A 203 -13.60 -2.13 -9.99
CA THR A 203 -13.44 -2.77 -11.28
C THR A 203 -14.71 -3.06 -12.02
N SER A 204 -15.88 -2.81 -11.52
CA SER A 204 -17.07 -3.21 -12.29
C SER A 204 -18.07 -2.10 -12.50
N PRO A 205 -18.45 -1.85 -13.76
CA PRO A 205 -17.78 -2.23 -14.99
C PRO A 205 -16.72 -1.21 -15.41
N SER A 206 -15.46 -1.59 -15.43
CA SER A 206 -14.43 -0.77 -16.06
C SER A 206 -14.45 -0.99 -17.58
N PRO A 207 -14.34 0.07 -18.40
CA PRO A 207 -14.18 -0.12 -19.86
C PRO A 207 -12.95 -0.92 -20.26
N ARG A 208 -12.02 -1.15 -19.34
CA ARG A 208 -10.81 -1.97 -19.55
C ARG A 208 -11.06 -3.46 -19.33
N ASP A 209 -12.11 -3.82 -18.59
CA ASP A 209 -12.44 -5.21 -18.26
C ASP A 209 -13.41 -5.87 -19.27
N THR A 210 -13.71 -5.18 -20.35
CA THR A 210 -14.55 -5.68 -21.44
C THR A 210 -13.77 -6.39 -22.54
N ARG A 211 -12.67 -7.07 -22.18
CA ARG A 211 -11.90 -7.88 -23.14
C ARG A 211 -12.25 -9.35 -23.03
#